data_7dfeb47142adb8ba2f728e333bd50656
#
_entry.id   7dfeb47142adb8ba2f728e333bd50656
#
_cell.length_a   1.000
_cell.length_b   1.000
_cell.length_c   1.000
_cell.angle_alpha   90.00
_cell.angle_beta   90.00
_cell.angle_gamma   90.00
#
_symmetry.space_group_name_H-M   'P 1'
#
loop_
_entity.id
_entity.type
_entity.pdbx_description
1 polymer ?
#
loop_
_entity_poly.entity_id
_entity_poly.type
_entity_poly.pdbx_seq_one_letter_code
_entity_poly.pdbx_strand_id
1 'polypeptide(L)'
;MMRVMKRVLAAGLTAMMAVTMAAGCGKKDSSSKDEYEIGILQFAEHGSLDNCREGFLKGLENEGIKEGENLKITYKNSQADTATDNQIASNFASKDYDLICAIATPSAQSAYNAAKDSDTPVIYTAVTSPEEAGFVDKDGNNIGNITGTSDMVLADQQLKLIREMMPDAKNVGIFYSTNEANSKAGIEAYEKAADKYGFKIITQGISASADMPMAADSLIKKVDCITNLTDNLGVSNMQTYLEK
;
A
#
# COMPACT_ATOMS: atom_id res chain seq x y z
N MET A 1 -14.21 -61.06 52.15
CA MET A 1 -14.65 -60.61 50.82
C MET A 1 -14.66 -59.10 50.68
N MET A 2 -15.13 -58.32 51.64
CA MET A 2 -15.21 -56.85 51.61
C MET A 2 -13.89 -56.08 51.56
N ARG A 3 -12.77 -56.62 52.04
CA ARG A 3 -11.46 -55.91 52.02
C ARG A 3 -10.74 -55.99 50.68
N VAL A 4 -10.99 -57.01 49.87
CA VAL A 4 -10.39 -57.13 48.53
C VAL A 4 -11.12 -56.25 47.53
N MET A 5 -12.44 -56.12 47.67
CA MET A 5 -13.27 -55.24 46.80
C MET A 5 -12.93 -53.74 46.98
N LYS A 6 -12.57 -53.30 48.22
CA LYS A 6 -12.15 -51.92 48.46
C LYS A 6 -10.78 -51.58 47.89
N ARG A 7 -9.88 -52.56 47.75
CA ARG A 7 -8.55 -52.37 47.15
C ARG A 7 -8.61 -52.34 45.61
N VAL A 8 -9.53 -53.05 45.01
CA VAL A 8 -9.72 -53.05 43.56
C VAL A 8 -10.42 -51.75 43.11
N LEU A 9 -11.35 -51.20 43.91
CA LEU A 9 -11.97 -49.90 43.60
C LEU A 9 -10.94 -48.73 43.77
N ALA A 10 -10.02 -48.78 44.75
CA ALA A 10 -9.02 -47.75 44.95
C ALA A 10 -7.96 -47.75 43.81
N ALA A 11 -7.59 -48.92 43.29
CA ALA A 11 -6.66 -49.05 42.17
C ALA A 11 -7.27 -48.59 40.83
N GLY A 12 -8.58 -48.77 40.61
CA GLY A 12 -9.32 -48.33 39.44
C GLY A 12 -9.48 -46.82 39.36
N LEU A 13 -9.68 -46.10 40.48
CA LEU A 13 -9.78 -44.65 40.51
C LEU A 13 -8.43 -43.94 40.32
N THR A 14 -7.32 -44.52 40.78
CA THR A 14 -5.99 -43.95 40.54
C THR A 14 -5.48 -44.13 39.10
N ALA A 15 -5.86 -45.18 38.39
CA ALA A 15 -5.56 -45.38 37.00
C ALA A 15 -6.35 -44.42 36.09
N MET A 16 -7.59 -44.04 36.48
CA MET A 16 -8.42 -43.13 35.70
C MET A 16 -8.02 -41.66 35.86
N MET A 17 -7.36 -41.25 36.96
CA MET A 17 -6.81 -39.89 37.13
C MET A 17 -5.46 -39.67 36.47
N ALA A 18 -4.71 -40.71 36.16
CA ALA A 18 -3.43 -40.60 35.45
C ALA A 18 -3.59 -40.42 33.94
N VAL A 19 -4.71 -40.78 33.34
CA VAL A 19 -5.00 -40.64 31.91
C VAL A 19 -5.54 -39.25 31.55
N THR A 20 -6.10 -38.52 32.53
CA THR A 20 -6.65 -37.16 32.27
C THR A 20 -5.63 -36.05 32.37
N MET A 21 -4.40 -36.30 32.87
CA MET A 21 -3.33 -35.30 32.85
C MET A 21 -2.40 -35.35 31.63
N ALA A 22 -2.55 -36.33 30.75
CA ALA A 22 -1.77 -36.41 29.49
C ALA A 22 -2.47 -35.79 28.28
N ALA A 23 -3.72 -35.29 28.44
CA ALA A 23 -4.51 -34.69 27.36
C ALA A 23 -4.57 -33.15 27.44
N GLY A 24 -3.75 -32.52 28.27
CA GLY A 24 -3.80 -31.09 28.56
C GLY A 24 -2.62 -30.26 28.09
N CYS A 25 -1.88 -30.67 27.06
CA CYS A 25 -0.97 -29.81 26.30
C CYS A 25 -1.22 -30.05 24.81
N GLY A 26 -2.41 -29.74 24.37
CA GLY A 26 -2.63 -29.39 22.98
C GLY A 26 -1.93 -28.03 22.77
N LYS A 27 -0.63 -28.04 22.36
CA LYS A 27 -0.18 -26.99 21.47
C LYS A 27 -1.25 -26.88 20.39
N LYS A 28 -1.93 -25.74 20.31
CA LYS A 28 -2.44 -25.31 19.02
C LYS A 28 -1.19 -25.27 18.13
N ASP A 29 -0.94 -26.33 17.40
CA ASP A 29 -0.23 -26.20 16.16
C ASP A 29 -1.09 -25.21 15.36
N SER A 30 -0.69 -23.94 15.35
CA SER A 30 -0.94 -23.12 14.21
C SER A 30 -0.32 -23.96 13.09
N SER A 31 -1.14 -24.62 12.29
CA SER A 31 -0.68 -25.19 11.03
C SER A 31 -0.06 -24.04 10.27
N SER A 32 1.26 -23.90 10.34
CA SER A 32 1.97 -23.04 9.43
C SER A 32 1.59 -23.57 8.07
N LYS A 33 0.93 -22.77 7.25
CA LYS A 33 0.69 -23.12 5.87
C LYS A 33 2.04 -23.44 5.27
N ASP A 34 2.18 -24.61 4.67
CA ASP A 34 3.48 -25.08 4.18
C ASP A 34 4.00 -24.21 3.02
N GLU A 35 3.10 -23.49 2.32
CA GLU A 35 3.42 -22.59 1.22
C GLU A 35 2.40 -21.46 1.11
N TYR A 36 2.87 -20.23 0.91
CA TYR A 36 2.03 -19.05 0.65
C TYR A 36 2.06 -18.69 -0.84
N GLU A 37 0.93 -18.27 -1.40
CA GLU A 37 0.85 -17.69 -2.73
C GLU A 37 0.37 -16.23 -2.66
N ILE A 38 1.18 -15.29 -3.19
CA ILE A 38 0.90 -13.85 -3.13
C ILE A 38 0.88 -13.25 -4.53
N GLY A 39 -0.16 -12.44 -4.80
CA GLY A 39 -0.19 -11.55 -5.95
C GLY A 39 0.39 -10.18 -5.59
N ILE A 40 1.34 -9.66 -6.38
CA ILE A 40 1.85 -8.28 -6.24
C ILE A 40 1.47 -7.50 -7.49
N LEU A 41 0.62 -6.48 -7.30
CA LEU A 41 0.22 -5.54 -8.33
C LEU A 41 0.88 -4.18 -8.08
N GLN A 42 1.71 -3.72 -9.01
CA GLN A 42 2.39 -2.43 -8.97
C GLN A 42 1.92 -1.55 -10.11
N PHE A 43 1.57 -0.30 -9.81
CA PHE A 43 0.97 0.60 -10.82
C PHE A 43 1.96 1.04 -11.89
N ALA A 44 3.15 1.49 -11.50
CA ALA A 44 4.16 2.01 -12.41
C ALA A 44 5.55 1.49 -12.06
N GLU A 45 6.49 1.62 -13.00
CA GLU A 45 7.89 1.25 -12.79
C GLU A 45 8.71 2.53 -12.55
N HIS A 46 9.09 2.75 -11.30
CA HIS A 46 10.07 3.75 -10.89
C HIS A 46 10.61 3.42 -9.49
N GLY A 47 11.80 3.93 -9.19
CA GLY A 47 12.57 3.54 -8.00
C GLY A 47 11.81 3.63 -6.68
N SER A 48 10.89 4.57 -6.51
CA SER A 48 10.12 4.68 -5.25
C SER A 48 9.18 3.48 -5.05
N LEU A 49 8.45 3.07 -6.08
CA LEU A 49 7.55 1.91 -5.99
C LEU A 49 8.33 0.58 -5.96
N ASP A 50 9.46 0.50 -6.66
CA ASP A 50 10.35 -0.66 -6.59
C ASP A 50 10.88 -0.87 -5.18
N ASN A 51 11.31 0.20 -4.51
CA ASN A 51 11.74 0.17 -3.10
C ASN A 51 10.59 -0.27 -2.16
N CYS A 52 9.34 0.14 -2.43
CA CYS A 52 8.19 -0.32 -1.65
C CYS A 52 7.98 -1.83 -1.82
N ARG A 53 8.08 -2.35 -3.05
CA ARG A 53 8.01 -3.80 -3.32
C ARG A 53 9.12 -4.56 -2.60
N GLU A 54 10.35 -4.10 -2.74
CA GLU A 54 11.52 -4.74 -2.10
C GLU A 54 11.40 -4.70 -0.58
N GLY A 55 10.94 -3.58 -0.01
CA GLY A 55 10.69 -3.44 1.42
C GLY A 55 9.61 -4.40 1.93
N PHE A 56 8.53 -4.58 1.18
CA PHE A 56 7.48 -5.55 1.50
C PHE A 56 8.04 -6.99 1.50
N LEU A 57 8.78 -7.37 0.47
CA LEU A 57 9.39 -8.70 0.37
C LEU A 57 10.41 -8.93 1.48
N LYS A 58 11.21 -7.92 1.80
CA LYS A 58 12.16 -8.00 2.91
C LYS A 58 11.47 -8.14 4.27
N GLY A 59 10.31 -7.49 4.45
CA GLY A 59 9.47 -7.67 5.63
C GLY A 59 9.02 -9.12 5.78
N LEU A 60 8.52 -9.74 4.72
CA LEU A 60 8.13 -11.15 4.71
C LEU A 60 9.31 -12.08 5.03
N GLU A 61 10.47 -11.83 4.41
CA GLU A 61 11.68 -12.61 4.67
C GLU A 61 12.10 -12.57 6.15
N ASN A 62 12.01 -11.40 6.80
CA ASN A 62 12.33 -11.23 8.22
C ASN A 62 11.37 -12.04 9.13
N GLU A 63 10.14 -12.26 8.69
CA GLU A 63 9.15 -13.11 9.38
C GLU A 63 9.28 -14.60 8.98
N GLY A 64 10.28 -14.97 8.19
CA GLY A 64 10.53 -16.33 7.77
C GLY A 64 9.70 -16.80 6.57
N ILE A 65 9.05 -15.86 5.86
CA ILE A 65 8.28 -16.12 4.64
C ILE A 65 9.15 -15.72 3.45
N LYS A 66 9.69 -16.72 2.72
CA LYS A 66 10.73 -16.49 1.73
C LYS A 66 10.38 -17.07 0.37
N GLU A 67 10.62 -16.28 -0.67
CA GLU A 67 10.44 -16.74 -2.05
C GLU A 67 11.37 -17.94 -2.36
N GLY A 68 10.78 -18.98 -2.97
CA GLY A 68 11.48 -20.22 -3.31
C GLY A 68 11.67 -21.22 -2.15
N GLU A 69 11.30 -20.84 -0.90
CA GLU A 69 11.23 -21.75 0.24
C GLU A 69 9.77 -22.09 0.59
N ASN A 70 9.00 -21.10 1.00
CA ASN A 70 7.60 -21.22 1.43
C ASN A 70 6.71 -20.11 0.91
N LEU A 71 7.19 -19.34 -0.07
CA LEU A 71 6.47 -18.23 -0.71
C LEU A 71 6.59 -18.33 -2.22
N LYS A 72 5.43 -18.25 -2.89
CA LYS A 72 5.33 -18.11 -4.34
C LYS A 72 4.70 -16.77 -4.68
N ILE A 73 5.36 -16.03 -5.56
CA ILE A 73 4.97 -14.67 -5.94
C ILE A 73 4.54 -14.62 -7.39
N THR A 74 3.41 -13.97 -7.65
CA THR A 74 3.03 -13.52 -8.98
C THR A 74 3.09 -12.00 -9.03
N TYR A 75 4.15 -11.44 -9.62
CA TYR A 75 4.31 -10.00 -9.82
C TYR A 75 3.75 -9.55 -11.16
N LYS A 76 3.01 -8.44 -11.17
CA LYS A 76 2.54 -7.74 -12.35
C LYS A 76 2.65 -6.23 -12.17
N ASN A 77 3.01 -5.54 -13.27
CA ASN A 77 3.07 -4.09 -13.36
C ASN A 77 2.10 -3.61 -14.45
N SER A 78 1.29 -2.61 -14.15
CA SER A 78 0.29 -2.08 -15.09
C SER A 78 0.83 -0.98 -16.02
N GLN A 79 2.09 -0.56 -15.84
CA GLN A 79 2.75 0.47 -16.66
C GLN A 79 2.00 1.81 -16.67
N ALA A 80 1.44 2.19 -15.51
CA ALA A 80 0.61 3.38 -15.32
C ALA A 80 -0.67 3.40 -16.18
N ASP A 81 -1.11 2.24 -16.69
CA ASP A 81 -2.36 2.11 -17.43
C ASP A 81 -3.47 1.54 -16.56
N THR A 82 -4.48 2.35 -16.26
CA THR A 82 -5.59 2.00 -15.37
C THR A 82 -6.43 0.82 -15.89
N ALA A 83 -6.56 0.66 -17.20
CA ALA A 83 -7.34 -0.44 -17.77
C ALA A 83 -6.61 -1.78 -17.57
N THR A 84 -5.30 -1.79 -17.82
CA THR A 84 -4.41 -2.92 -17.56
C THR A 84 -4.39 -3.26 -16.06
N ASP A 85 -4.34 -2.24 -15.19
CA ASP A 85 -4.35 -2.39 -13.74
C ASP A 85 -5.63 -3.11 -13.25
N ASN A 86 -6.79 -2.65 -13.69
CA ASN A 86 -8.08 -3.29 -13.40
C ASN A 86 -8.16 -4.74 -13.91
N GLN A 87 -7.60 -5.01 -15.09
CA GLN A 87 -7.58 -6.36 -15.65
C GLN A 87 -6.70 -7.30 -14.82
N ILE A 88 -5.52 -6.83 -14.39
CA ILE A 88 -4.63 -7.61 -13.52
C ILE A 88 -5.29 -7.85 -12.17
N ALA A 89 -5.89 -6.81 -11.56
CA ALA A 89 -6.60 -6.92 -10.29
C ALA A 89 -7.73 -7.94 -10.35
N SER A 90 -8.55 -7.90 -11.40
CA SER A 90 -9.62 -8.88 -11.61
C SER A 90 -9.09 -10.31 -11.79
N ASN A 91 -7.96 -10.46 -12.49
CA ASN A 91 -7.30 -11.76 -12.63
C ASN A 91 -6.77 -12.26 -11.27
N PHE A 92 -6.20 -11.38 -10.45
CA PHE A 92 -5.71 -11.73 -9.12
C PHE A 92 -6.85 -12.13 -8.18
N ALA A 93 -7.94 -11.37 -8.15
CA ALA A 93 -9.12 -11.67 -7.34
C ALA A 93 -9.82 -12.98 -7.72
N SER A 94 -9.60 -13.48 -8.95
CA SER A 94 -10.13 -14.78 -9.41
C SER A 94 -9.27 -15.98 -9.01
N LYS A 95 -8.14 -15.75 -8.34
CA LYS A 95 -7.21 -16.79 -7.89
C LYS A 95 -7.24 -16.90 -6.36
N ASP A 96 -6.94 -18.08 -5.86
CA ASP A 96 -6.86 -18.36 -4.42
C ASP A 96 -5.53 -17.87 -3.83
N TYR A 97 -5.21 -16.59 -3.99
CA TYR A 97 -4.05 -16.00 -3.31
C TYR A 97 -4.35 -15.83 -1.82
N ASP A 98 -3.32 -16.04 -1.00
CA ASP A 98 -3.39 -15.76 0.44
C ASP A 98 -3.43 -14.27 0.73
N LEU A 99 -2.90 -13.45 -0.21
CA LEU A 99 -2.77 -12.02 -0.09
C LEU A 99 -2.59 -11.39 -1.48
N ILE A 100 -3.17 -10.22 -1.68
CA ILE A 100 -2.81 -9.31 -2.77
C ILE A 100 -2.09 -8.12 -2.16
N CYS A 101 -0.82 -7.91 -2.54
CA CYS A 101 -0.09 -6.68 -2.26
C CYS A 101 -0.29 -5.71 -3.41
N ALA A 102 -0.82 -4.52 -3.12
CA ALA A 102 -1.07 -3.49 -4.11
C ALA A 102 -0.19 -2.26 -3.84
N ILE A 103 0.59 -1.85 -4.83
CA ILE A 103 1.59 -0.80 -4.70
C ILE A 103 1.17 0.43 -5.51
N ALA A 104 0.94 1.54 -4.86
CA ALA A 104 0.35 2.81 -5.25
C ALA A 104 -1.18 2.83 -5.17
N THR A 105 -1.74 4.05 -5.02
CA THR A 105 -3.18 4.29 -4.85
C THR A 105 -4.04 3.67 -5.96
N PRO A 106 -3.72 3.83 -7.27
CA PRO A 106 -4.54 3.22 -8.31
C PRO A 106 -4.60 1.69 -8.21
N SER A 107 -3.45 1.03 -8.01
CA SER A 107 -3.41 -0.43 -7.85
C SER A 107 -4.14 -0.91 -6.60
N ALA A 108 -4.06 -0.17 -5.50
CA ALA A 108 -4.81 -0.49 -4.29
C ALA A 108 -6.32 -0.39 -4.51
N GLN A 109 -6.78 0.65 -5.23
CA GLN A 109 -8.19 0.81 -5.59
C GLN A 109 -8.67 -0.31 -6.52
N SER A 110 -7.89 -0.66 -7.55
CA SER A 110 -8.20 -1.75 -8.47
C SER A 110 -8.27 -3.09 -7.75
N ALA A 111 -7.27 -3.40 -6.91
CA ALA A 111 -7.21 -4.65 -6.15
C ALA A 111 -8.38 -4.76 -5.17
N TYR A 112 -8.66 -3.69 -4.39
CA TYR A 112 -9.77 -3.68 -3.45
C TYR A 112 -11.12 -3.85 -4.15
N ASN A 113 -11.38 -3.08 -5.22
CA ASN A 113 -12.63 -3.18 -5.96
C ASN A 113 -12.85 -4.58 -6.55
N ALA A 114 -11.80 -5.26 -6.97
CA ALA A 114 -11.87 -6.62 -7.48
C ALA A 114 -12.05 -7.68 -6.38
N ALA A 115 -11.45 -7.49 -5.20
CA ALA A 115 -11.39 -8.48 -4.13
C ALA A 115 -12.36 -8.23 -2.96
N LYS A 116 -13.08 -7.09 -2.91
CA LYS A 116 -13.91 -6.68 -1.77
C LYS A 116 -15.03 -7.66 -1.38
N ASP A 117 -15.47 -8.49 -2.32
CA ASP A 117 -16.51 -9.49 -2.11
C ASP A 117 -15.91 -10.91 -1.92
N SER A 118 -14.59 -11.01 -1.75
CA SER A 118 -13.84 -12.24 -1.49
C SER A 118 -13.20 -12.22 -0.10
N ASP A 119 -12.70 -13.38 0.35
CA ASP A 119 -11.94 -13.48 1.61
C ASP A 119 -10.46 -13.12 1.45
N THR A 120 -9.99 -12.83 0.22
CA THR A 120 -8.58 -12.51 -0.05
C THR A 120 -8.25 -11.11 0.50
N PRO A 121 -7.35 -10.99 1.48
CA PRO A 121 -6.94 -9.70 2.02
C PRO A 121 -6.11 -8.90 1.02
N VAL A 122 -6.30 -7.58 1.02
CA VAL A 122 -5.50 -6.64 0.24
C VAL A 122 -4.62 -5.83 1.18
N ILE A 123 -3.31 -5.87 0.97
CA ILE A 123 -2.35 -5.01 1.68
C ILE A 123 -1.82 -3.97 0.70
N TYR A 124 -2.00 -2.70 1.03
CA TYR A 124 -1.44 -1.63 0.20
C TYR A 124 -0.17 -1.04 0.80
N THR A 125 0.67 -0.51 -0.07
CA THR A 125 1.78 0.40 0.27
C THR A 125 1.85 1.53 -0.76
N ALA A 126 2.49 2.64 -0.41
CA ALA A 126 2.53 3.84 -1.24
C ALA A 126 1.13 4.37 -1.60
N VAL A 127 0.24 4.44 -0.62
CA VAL A 127 -1.08 5.09 -0.75
C VAL A 127 -1.06 6.41 -0.01
N THR A 128 -1.19 7.52 -0.73
CA THR A 128 -1.04 8.86 -0.17
C THR A 128 -2.12 9.19 0.86
N SER A 129 -3.38 8.96 0.53
CA SER A 129 -4.52 9.17 1.43
C SER A 129 -5.46 7.96 1.40
N PRO A 130 -5.40 7.07 2.40
CA PRO A 130 -6.35 5.96 2.51
C PRO A 130 -7.80 6.43 2.63
N GLU A 131 -8.04 7.62 3.19
CA GLU A 131 -9.37 8.23 3.31
C GLU A 131 -9.92 8.60 1.92
N GLU A 132 -9.17 9.36 1.13
CA GLU A 132 -9.56 9.75 -0.24
C GLU A 132 -9.60 8.54 -1.19
N ALA A 133 -8.80 7.52 -0.93
CA ALA A 133 -8.83 6.26 -1.67
C ALA A 133 -10.06 5.41 -1.35
N GLY A 134 -10.78 5.72 -0.25
CA GLY A 134 -11.95 5.00 0.20
C GLY A 134 -11.65 3.70 0.96
N PHE A 135 -10.52 3.63 1.67
CA PHE A 135 -10.09 2.42 2.42
C PHE A 135 -10.33 2.52 3.92
N VAL A 136 -10.68 3.70 4.38
CA VAL A 136 -11.05 3.94 5.78
C VAL A 136 -12.37 4.68 5.86
N ASP A 137 -13.09 4.46 6.95
CA ASP A 137 -14.31 5.19 7.27
C ASP A 137 -13.99 6.57 7.87
N LYS A 138 -15.03 7.35 8.17
CA LYS A 138 -14.90 8.68 8.79
C LYS A 138 -14.24 8.69 10.17
N ASP A 139 -14.15 7.55 10.82
CA ASP A 139 -13.54 7.37 12.14
C ASP A 139 -12.09 6.83 12.00
N GLY A 140 -11.61 6.64 10.76
CA GLY A 140 -10.26 6.17 10.44
C GLY A 140 -10.08 4.65 10.52
N ASN A 141 -11.18 3.87 10.63
CA ASN A 141 -11.09 2.41 10.63
C ASN A 141 -11.06 1.87 9.21
N ASN A 142 -10.27 0.82 8.99
CA ASN A 142 -10.24 0.13 7.71
C ASN A 142 -11.61 -0.44 7.35
N ILE A 143 -11.97 -0.35 6.08
CA ILE A 143 -13.20 -0.94 5.54
C ILE A 143 -12.90 -2.25 4.82
N GLY A 144 -13.77 -3.25 5.02
CA GLY A 144 -13.64 -4.55 4.35
C GLY A 144 -12.30 -5.25 4.64
N ASN A 145 -11.75 -5.87 3.60
CA ASN A 145 -10.56 -6.72 3.65
C ASN A 145 -9.26 -5.98 3.20
N ILE A 146 -9.18 -4.67 3.38
CA ILE A 146 -8.02 -3.85 2.96
C ILE A 146 -7.37 -3.12 4.14
N THR A 147 -6.03 -3.11 4.17
CA THR A 147 -5.22 -2.31 5.10
C THR A 147 -3.84 -2.05 4.49
N GLY A 148 -3.02 -1.22 5.12
CA GLY A 148 -1.65 -0.97 4.61
C GLY A 148 -0.97 0.25 5.21
N THR A 149 -0.03 0.82 4.44
CA THR A 149 0.80 1.96 4.86
C THR A 149 0.62 3.15 3.93
N SER A 150 0.53 4.36 4.52
CA SER A 150 0.45 5.63 3.79
C SER A 150 1.83 6.24 3.60
N ASP A 151 2.00 6.94 2.47
CA ASP A 151 3.17 7.74 2.11
C ASP A 151 2.83 9.25 2.01
N MET A 152 1.89 9.73 2.80
CA MET A 152 1.40 11.12 2.77
C MET A 152 2.54 12.12 2.86
N VAL A 153 2.59 13.05 1.90
CA VAL A 153 3.54 14.16 1.90
C VAL A 153 3.03 15.28 2.81
N LEU A 154 3.92 15.78 3.67
CA LEU A 154 3.63 16.90 4.55
C LEU A 154 3.83 18.23 3.79
N ALA A 155 2.83 18.66 3.04
CA ALA A 155 2.85 19.87 2.22
C ALA A 155 3.28 21.13 3.00
N ASP A 156 2.84 21.29 4.27
CA ASP A 156 3.25 22.38 5.14
C ASP A 156 4.78 22.45 5.35
N GLN A 157 5.41 21.29 5.57
CA GLN A 157 6.85 21.22 5.78
C GLN A 157 7.62 21.50 4.47
N GLN A 158 7.13 21.00 3.36
CA GLN A 158 7.75 21.24 2.06
C GLN A 158 7.67 22.72 1.65
N LEU A 159 6.51 23.35 1.80
CA LEU A 159 6.35 24.78 1.51
C LEU A 159 7.20 25.65 2.46
N LYS A 160 7.33 25.26 3.73
CA LYS A 160 8.27 25.91 4.65
C LYS A 160 9.70 25.84 4.13
N LEU A 161 10.16 24.66 3.71
CA LEU A 161 11.50 24.47 3.16
C LEU A 161 11.71 25.32 1.88
N ILE A 162 10.73 25.32 0.96
CA ILE A 162 10.80 26.16 -0.25
C ILE A 162 10.94 27.62 0.13
N ARG A 163 10.19 28.12 1.12
CA ARG A 163 10.29 29.52 1.58
C ARG A 163 11.66 29.85 2.15
N GLU A 164 12.28 28.92 2.89
CA GLU A 164 13.63 29.10 3.44
C GLU A 164 14.70 29.12 2.34
N MET A 165 14.57 28.27 1.32
CA MET A 165 15.52 28.18 0.20
C MET A 165 15.33 29.29 -0.83
N MET A 166 14.09 29.75 -1.05
CA MET A 166 13.70 30.72 -2.07
C MET A 166 12.83 31.83 -1.46
N PRO A 167 13.43 32.79 -0.73
CA PRO A 167 12.70 33.82 0.03
C PRO A 167 11.76 34.70 -0.82
N ASP A 168 12.12 34.92 -2.10
CA ASP A 168 11.41 35.81 -3.01
C ASP A 168 10.37 35.09 -3.91
N ALA A 169 10.34 33.74 -3.90
CA ALA A 169 9.42 32.95 -4.71
C ALA A 169 7.96 33.20 -4.33
N LYS A 170 7.09 33.25 -5.33
CA LYS A 170 5.65 33.49 -5.17
C LYS A 170 4.80 32.36 -5.73
N ASN A 171 5.23 31.75 -6.81
CA ASN A 171 4.48 30.73 -7.55
C ASN A 171 5.19 29.39 -7.47
N VAL A 172 4.52 28.38 -6.92
CA VAL A 172 5.00 27.00 -6.85
C VAL A 172 4.21 26.15 -7.85
N GLY A 173 4.92 25.50 -8.75
CA GLY A 173 4.36 24.63 -9.78
C GLY A 173 4.21 23.19 -9.31
N ILE A 174 3.15 22.54 -9.77
CA ILE A 174 2.89 21.11 -9.52
C ILE A 174 2.40 20.45 -10.80
N PHE A 175 3.11 19.43 -11.27
CA PHE A 175 2.56 18.50 -12.25
C PHE A 175 1.73 17.44 -11.55
N TYR A 176 0.62 17.03 -12.16
CA TYR A 176 -0.22 15.98 -11.60
C TYR A 176 -0.90 15.14 -12.68
N SER A 177 -1.10 13.87 -12.40
CA SER A 177 -1.92 12.98 -13.20
C SER A 177 -3.41 13.28 -12.98
N THR A 178 -4.15 13.51 -14.08
CA THR A 178 -5.59 13.72 -14.01
C THR A 178 -6.35 12.45 -13.65
N ASN A 179 -5.69 11.29 -13.71
CA ASN A 179 -6.27 9.97 -13.53
C ASN A 179 -5.95 9.36 -12.15
N GLU A 180 -5.19 10.06 -11.30
CA GLU A 180 -4.79 9.57 -9.99
C GLU A 180 -5.50 10.34 -8.86
N ALA A 181 -6.23 9.61 -7.98
CA ALA A 181 -6.96 10.22 -6.87
C ALA A 181 -6.01 10.84 -5.83
N ASN A 182 -4.83 10.21 -5.57
CA ASN A 182 -3.79 10.73 -4.69
C ASN A 182 -3.29 12.12 -5.10
N SER A 183 -3.28 12.43 -6.40
CA SER A 183 -2.83 13.73 -6.90
C SER A 183 -3.76 14.86 -6.47
N LYS A 184 -5.08 14.63 -6.45
CA LYS A 184 -6.06 15.62 -5.97
C LYS A 184 -5.86 15.90 -4.49
N ALA A 185 -5.77 14.86 -3.65
CA ALA A 185 -5.52 15.00 -2.22
C ALA A 185 -4.22 15.78 -1.94
N GLY A 186 -3.16 15.50 -2.70
CA GLY A 186 -1.90 16.21 -2.62
C GLY A 186 -2.04 17.70 -2.96
N ILE A 187 -2.69 18.02 -4.08
CA ILE A 187 -2.93 19.43 -4.49
C ILE A 187 -3.71 20.19 -3.41
N GLU A 188 -4.80 19.63 -2.89
CA GLU A 188 -5.60 20.25 -1.83
C GLU A 188 -4.77 20.53 -0.57
N ALA A 189 -3.87 19.60 -0.19
CA ALA A 189 -2.97 19.80 0.94
C ALA A 189 -1.99 20.98 0.70
N TYR A 190 -1.44 21.11 -0.51
CA TYR A 190 -0.58 22.24 -0.88
C TYR A 190 -1.33 23.55 -0.94
N GLU A 191 -2.50 23.60 -1.57
CA GLU A 191 -3.34 24.81 -1.64
C GLU A 191 -3.73 25.30 -0.25
N LYS A 192 -4.15 24.38 0.64
CA LYS A 192 -4.51 24.72 2.03
C LYS A 192 -3.33 25.28 2.83
N ALA A 193 -2.10 24.83 2.58
CA ALA A 193 -0.92 25.30 3.30
C ALA A 193 -0.26 26.53 2.65
N ALA A 194 -0.55 26.82 1.39
CA ALA A 194 0.17 27.83 0.58
C ALA A 194 0.11 29.24 1.14
N ASP A 195 -1.07 29.69 1.58
CA ASP A 195 -1.30 31.06 2.09
C ASP A 195 -0.43 31.36 3.31
N LYS A 196 -0.17 30.39 4.17
CA LYS A 196 0.69 30.51 5.36
C LYS A 196 2.10 30.96 5.01
N TYR A 197 2.56 30.57 3.82
CA TYR A 197 3.90 30.86 3.33
C TYR A 197 3.92 31.91 2.20
N GLY A 198 2.78 32.49 1.86
CA GLY A 198 2.65 33.50 0.81
C GLY A 198 2.92 32.93 -0.60
N PHE A 199 2.58 31.69 -0.83
CA PHE A 199 2.67 31.04 -2.14
C PHE A 199 1.33 31.00 -2.86
N LYS A 200 1.40 30.99 -4.18
CA LYS A 200 0.33 30.57 -5.07
C LYS A 200 0.71 29.24 -5.71
N ILE A 201 -0.17 28.26 -5.59
CA ILE A 201 0.01 26.97 -6.26
C ILE A 201 -0.52 27.08 -7.70
N ILE A 202 0.29 26.65 -8.66
CA ILE A 202 -0.07 26.60 -10.09
C ILE A 202 0.10 25.15 -10.55
N THR A 203 -1.01 24.52 -10.88
CA THR A 203 -1.05 23.12 -11.27
C THR A 203 -1.09 22.95 -12.78
N GLN A 204 -0.49 21.88 -13.28
CA GLN A 204 -0.53 21.48 -14.67
C GLN A 204 -0.84 19.98 -14.77
N GLY A 205 -2.07 19.68 -15.23
CA GLY A 205 -2.53 18.30 -15.43
C GLY A 205 -1.89 17.66 -16.67
N ILE A 206 -1.58 16.37 -16.52
CA ILE A 206 -1.16 15.48 -17.60
C ILE A 206 -1.98 14.21 -17.53
N SER A 207 -2.22 13.57 -18.67
CA SER A 207 -2.95 12.31 -18.76
C SER A 207 -2.10 11.14 -19.23
N ALA A 208 -0.96 11.45 -19.85
CA ALA A 208 0.01 10.47 -20.33
C ALA A 208 1.43 11.07 -20.28
N SER A 209 2.45 10.23 -20.31
CA SER A 209 3.87 10.65 -20.37
C SER A 209 4.17 11.55 -21.56
N ALA A 210 3.50 11.33 -22.70
CA ALA A 210 3.65 12.14 -23.90
C ALA A 210 3.24 13.61 -23.72
N ASP A 211 2.42 13.93 -22.70
CA ASP A 211 1.98 15.30 -22.42
C ASP A 211 3.07 16.11 -21.70
N MET A 212 4.01 15.44 -21.01
CA MET A 212 4.96 16.07 -20.11
C MET A 212 5.83 17.15 -20.78
N PRO A 213 6.42 16.98 -21.98
CA PRO A 213 7.26 18.01 -22.59
C PRO A 213 6.52 19.33 -22.80
N MET A 214 5.27 19.27 -23.30
CA MET A 214 4.46 20.48 -23.54
C MET A 214 3.95 21.08 -22.24
N ALA A 215 3.57 20.25 -21.27
CA ALA A 215 3.17 20.67 -19.94
C ALA A 215 4.31 21.40 -19.22
N ALA A 216 5.53 20.88 -19.31
CA ALA A 216 6.74 21.50 -18.75
C ALA A 216 7.00 22.87 -19.39
N ASP A 217 7.01 22.98 -20.72
CA ASP A 217 7.20 24.25 -21.43
C ASP A 217 6.15 25.33 -21.06
N SER A 218 4.95 24.88 -20.66
CA SER A 218 3.88 25.78 -20.21
C SER A 218 4.02 26.20 -18.75
N LEU A 219 4.32 25.25 -17.84
CA LEU A 219 4.34 25.50 -16.39
C LEU A 219 5.58 26.30 -15.98
N ILE A 220 6.75 25.94 -16.47
CA ILE A 220 8.04 26.57 -16.11
C ILE A 220 8.02 28.09 -16.32
N LYS A 221 7.30 28.60 -17.32
CA LYS A 221 7.15 30.03 -17.60
C LYS A 221 6.30 30.80 -16.61
N LYS A 222 5.58 30.11 -15.71
CA LYS A 222 4.57 30.67 -14.80
C LYS A 222 4.96 30.60 -13.34
N VAL A 223 6.00 29.83 -13.02
CA VAL A 223 6.36 29.47 -11.65
C VAL A 223 7.82 29.81 -11.33
N ASP A 224 8.10 29.99 -10.05
CA ASP A 224 9.45 30.26 -9.56
C ASP A 224 10.20 28.96 -9.21
N CYS A 225 9.45 27.93 -8.86
CA CYS A 225 9.96 26.57 -8.60
C CYS A 225 8.85 25.54 -8.82
N ILE A 226 9.27 24.28 -8.84
CA ILE A 226 8.37 23.12 -8.97
C ILE A 226 8.57 22.23 -7.74
N THR A 227 7.47 21.73 -7.19
CA THR A 227 7.45 20.67 -6.20
C THR A 227 6.68 19.44 -6.72
N ASN A 228 6.95 18.29 -6.16
CA ASN A 228 6.32 17.05 -6.57
C ASN A 228 5.31 16.55 -5.54
N LEU A 229 4.30 15.88 -6.05
CA LEU A 229 3.41 15.00 -5.30
C LEU A 229 3.97 13.57 -5.30
N THR A 230 3.31 12.69 -4.58
CA THR A 230 3.41 11.22 -4.73
C THR A 230 2.59 10.77 -5.96
N ASP A 231 2.79 11.45 -7.08
CA ASP A 231 2.11 11.25 -8.37
C ASP A 231 2.98 10.35 -9.26
N ASN A 232 2.46 9.18 -9.64
CA ASN A 232 3.28 8.19 -10.35
C ASN A 232 3.68 8.66 -11.74
N LEU A 233 2.77 9.34 -12.45
CA LEU A 233 3.07 9.84 -13.80
C LEU A 233 4.06 11.01 -13.74
N GLY A 234 3.90 11.93 -12.77
CA GLY A 234 4.83 13.04 -12.52
C GLY A 234 6.22 12.55 -12.18
N VAL A 235 6.34 11.60 -11.26
CA VAL A 235 7.63 11.01 -10.83
C VAL A 235 8.31 10.25 -11.96
N SER A 236 7.58 9.43 -12.73
CA SER A 236 8.12 8.67 -13.88
C SER A 236 8.67 9.60 -14.97
N ASN A 237 8.17 10.83 -15.07
CA ASN A 237 8.60 11.82 -16.07
C ASN A 237 9.50 12.93 -15.51
N MET A 238 10.03 12.76 -14.29
CA MET A 238 10.82 13.80 -13.62
C MET A 238 12.01 14.27 -14.46
N GLN A 239 12.74 13.36 -15.07
CA GLN A 239 13.87 13.70 -15.92
C GLN A 239 13.49 14.67 -17.05
N THR A 240 12.32 14.48 -17.67
CA THR A 240 11.85 15.31 -18.79
C THR A 240 11.70 16.78 -18.43
N TYR A 241 11.21 17.12 -17.23
CA TYR A 241 11.06 18.53 -16.85
C TYR A 241 12.26 19.11 -16.10
N LEU A 242 13.15 18.27 -15.56
CA LEU A 242 14.44 18.72 -15.01
C LEU A 242 15.44 19.13 -16.08
N GLU A 243 15.26 18.69 -17.32
CA GLU A 243 16.09 19.05 -18.47
C GLU A 243 15.67 20.37 -19.15
N LYS A 244 14.56 21.01 -18.67
CA LYS A 244 14.01 22.25 -19.21
C LYS A 244 14.46 23.47 -18.44
#